data_eec329884dc76d2159e38ac39c08eb96
#
_entry.id   eec329884dc76d2159e38ac39c08eb96
#
_cell.length_a   1.000
_cell.length_b   1.000
_cell.length_c   1.000
_cell.angle_alpha   90.00
_cell.angle_beta   90.00
_cell.angle_gamma   90.00
#
_symmetry.space_group_name_H-M   'P 1'
#
loop_
_entity.id
_entity.type
_entity.pdbx_description
1 polymer ?
#
loop_
_entity_poly.entity_id
_entity_poly.type
_entity_poly.pdbx_seq_one_letter_code
_entity_poly.pdbx_strand_id
1 'polypeptide(L)'
;MARIIRVGGASSETSWHEALKDLRADDVLMLGPGFYYLPQGLTLTDITIKGTGSVPEDTTIEGYISVSEDSRYVTLENLCINTSTDNNSLFVPVESDGYLTLRNCFVKGNGTDTAAIAVNGKITVELYSTKVINGSVSMYANASFRLEMNDSLIDYKSDKYCALAIEGQGTAIINNSNIHGSINTFAKTNAELDINNSEADYILLHGQTWMNMLNSTVRAKDDSCLYLSDDCWSNIMNSKFNGGVYIDKKTRTIIQNCTINRMVVINEAKVTMSNSMVTAHSDFQDEATCEATRVSFMGNMNYEYFLALSGNAHLRGHDLLLHPNGADLAIQDEAKLHTNVIADKDEKLSVECNKRPNVYILGIQWTAKKK
;
A
#
# COMPACT_ATOMS: atom_id res chain seq x y z
N MET A 1 6.86 -1.92 40.48
CA MET A 1 6.85 -0.48 40.17
C MET A 1 7.95 -0.27 39.12
N ALA A 2 7.63 0.31 37.98
CA ALA A 2 8.59 0.58 36.91
C ALA A 2 9.74 1.45 37.45
N ARG A 3 10.96 1.06 37.22
CA ARG A 3 12.15 1.82 37.58
C ARG A 3 12.53 2.74 36.41
N ILE A 4 12.86 3.98 36.72
CA ILE A 4 13.33 4.94 35.71
C ILE A 4 14.86 5.03 35.82
N ILE A 5 15.54 4.72 34.73
CA ILE A 5 17.00 4.80 34.62
C ILE A 5 17.34 5.96 33.68
N ARG A 6 18.14 6.94 34.13
CA ARG A 6 18.54 8.10 33.33
C ARG A 6 19.97 7.97 32.88
N VAL A 7 20.18 8.08 31.56
CA VAL A 7 21.49 7.97 30.92
C VAL A 7 21.75 9.19 30.03
N GLY A 8 22.92 9.77 30.15
CA GLY A 8 23.31 10.94 29.36
C GLY A 8 22.60 12.23 29.75
N GLY A 9 23.12 13.36 29.30
CA GLY A 9 22.59 14.69 29.65
C GLY A 9 22.93 15.13 31.07
N ALA A 10 22.35 16.27 31.49
CA ALA A 10 22.64 16.92 32.78
C ALA A 10 22.08 16.16 33.99
N SER A 11 21.15 15.23 33.80
CA SER A 11 20.52 14.43 34.85
C SER A 11 20.91 12.96 34.81
N SER A 12 22.08 12.63 34.22
CA SER A 12 22.56 11.26 34.13
C SER A 12 22.84 10.68 35.51
N GLU A 13 22.30 9.49 35.76
CA GLU A 13 22.50 8.73 37.01
C GLU A 13 23.49 7.57 36.81
N THR A 14 23.63 7.12 35.55
CA THR A 14 24.49 5.99 35.21
C THR A 14 25.05 6.10 33.78
N SER A 15 26.07 5.36 33.48
CA SER A 15 26.60 5.25 32.12
C SER A 15 25.72 4.32 31.25
N TRP A 16 25.76 4.52 29.91
CA TRP A 16 25.05 3.67 28.97
C TRP A 16 25.34 2.16 29.18
N HIS A 17 26.60 1.83 29.32
CA HIS A 17 27.02 0.45 29.47
C HIS A 17 26.55 -0.19 30.78
N GLU A 18 26.51 0.57 31.87
CA GLU A 18 26.02 0.08 33.17
C GLU A 18 24.50 -0.06 33.14
N ALA A 19 23.78 0.89 32.52
CA ALA A 19 22.35 0.82 32.36
C ALA A 19 21.90 -0.45 31.63
N LEU A 20 22.61 -0.83 30.55
CA LEU A 20 22.28 -2.04 29.80
C LEU A 20 22.51 -3.33 30.59
N LYS A 21 23.51 -3.37 31.45
CA LYS A 21 23.81 -4.57 32.29
C LYS A 21 22.76 -4.83 33.37
N ASP A 22 22.12 -3.78 33.88
CA ASP A 22 21.13 -3.88 34.97
C ASP A 22 19.68 -3.69 34.50
N LEU A 23 19.45 -3.72 33.18
CA LEU A 23 18.13 -3.55 32.59
C LEU A 23 17.22 -4.73 32.93
N ARG A 24 15.99 -4.45 33.38
CA ARG A 24 15.00 -5.45 33.81
C ARG A 24 13.66 -5.16 33.15
N ALA A 25 12.83 -6.19 33.07
CA ALA A 25 11.45 -6.02 32.62
C ALA A 25 10.74 -4.89 33.39
N ASP A 26 9.88 -4.16 32.69
CA ASP A 26 9.16 -2.98 33.14
C ASP A 26 10.00 -1.73 33.42
N ASP A 27 11.31 -1.73 33.15
CA ASP A 27 12.15 -0.53 33.27
C ASP A 27 11.82 0.50 32.16
N VAL A 28 11.97 1.77 32.54
CA VAL A 28 11.93 2.91 31.62
C VAL A 28 13.32 3.52 31.52
N LEU A 29 13.96 3.35 30.37
CA LEU A 29 15.27 3.91 30.09
C LEU A 29 15.13 5.27 29.43
N MET A 30 15.49 6.35 30.12
CA MET A 30 15.46 7.72 29.62
C MET A 30 16.85 8.13 29.15
N LEU A 31 16.97 8.37 27.84
CA LEU A 31 18.23 8.75 27.18
C LEU A 31 18.27 10.26 26.93
N GLY A 32 19.30 10.92 27.46
CA GLY A 32 19.60 12.31 27.08
C GLY A 32 20.01 12.44 25.60
N PRO A 33 20.10 13.68 25.07
CA PRO A 33 20.68 13.89 23.75
C PRO A 33 22.08 13.29 23.65
N GLY A 34 22.37 12.57 22.56
CA GLY A 34 23.66 11.93 22.34
C GLY A 34 23.60 10.68 21.45
N PHE A 35 24.76 10.02 21.31
CA PHE A 35 24.92 8.77 20.57
C PHE A 35 25.15 7.60 21.52
N TYR A 36 24.40 6.53 21.33
CA TYR A 36 24.38 5.34 22.15
C TYR A 36 24.73 4.13 21.28
N TYR A 37 25.99 3.67 21.38
CA TYR A 37 26.48 2.62 20.50
C TYR A 37 26.21 1.22 21.04
N LEU A 38 25.74 0.32 20.17
CA LEU A 38 25.42 -1.08 20.43
C LEU A 38 26.22 -2.01 19.52
N PRO A 39 27.46 -2.35 19.83
CA PRO A 39 28.34 -3.12 18.95
C PRO A 39 27.86 -4.55 18.68
N GLN A 40 27.07 -5.12 19.59
CA GLN A 40 26.52 -6.49 19.51
C GLN A 40 25.00 -6.52 19.39
N GLY A 41 24.38 -5.35 19.18
CA GLY A 41 22.93 -5.21 19.26
C GLY A 41 22.39 -5.25 20.69
N LEU A 42 21.07 -5.15 20.81
CA LEU A 42 20.34 -5.14 22.07
C LEU A 42 19.04 -5.93 21.94
N THR A 43 18.85 -6.92 22.80
CA THR A 43 17.56 -7.62 22.92
C THR A 43 16.77 -7.03 24.07
N LEU A 44 15.53 -6.64 23.80
CA LEU A 44 14.62 -5.98 24.73
C LEU A 44 13.50 -6.90 25.17
N THR A 45 13.24 -6.91 26.49
CA THR A 45 12.13 -7.66 27.11
C THR A 45 11.34 -6.74 28.02
N ASP A 46 10.10 -6.44 27.68
CA ASP A 46 9.18 -5.62 28.45
C ASP A 46 9.78 -4.24 28.83
N ILE A 47 10.33 -3.52 27.88
CA ILE A 47 11.11 -2.28 28.10
C ILE A 47 10.48 -1.09 27.37
N THR A 48 10.57 0.08 28.01
CA THR A 48 10.37 1.37 27.35
C THR A 48 11.69 2.12 27.26
N ILE A 49 12.10 2.54 26.06
CA ILE A 49 13.24 3.44 25.86
C ILE A 49 12.71 4.78 25.31
N LYS A 50 13.08 5.86 25.97
CA LYS A 50 12.63 7.20 25.65
C LYS A 50 13.79 8.18 25.51
N GLY A 51 13.91 8.83 24.33
CA GLY A 51 14.77 9.98 24.14
C GLY A 51 14.19 11.24 24.76
N THR A 52 15.03 12.05 25.38
CA THR A 52 14.64 13.34 26.02
C THR A 52 15.07 14.54 25.19
N GLY A 53 15.58 14.34 23.96
CA GLY A 53 15.89 15.39 23.00
C GLY A 53 14.63 16.10 22.47
N SER A 54 14.82 17.20 21.78
CA SER A 54 13.72 17.98 21.18
C SER A 54 13.14 17.29 19.93
N VAL A 55 13.98 16.55 19.23
CA VAL A 55 13.61 15.74 18.06
C VAL A 55 14.23 14.35 18.20
N PRO A 56 13.72 13.33 17.48
CA PRO A 56 14.23 11.97 17.57
C PRO A 56 15.74 11.85 17.32
N GLU A 57 16.26 12.64 16.37
CA GLU A 57 17.66 12.61 15.96
C GLU A 57 18.62 13.13 17.03
N ASP A 58 18.14 13.88 18.01
CA ASP A 58 18.96 14.33 19.16
C ASP A 58 19.43 13.14 20.00
N THR A 59 18.68 12.02 19.98
CA THR A 59 18.98 10.82 20.75
C THR A 59 19.08 9.62 19.83
N THR A 60 20.29 9.30 19.40
CA THR A 60 20.54 8.24 18.40
C THR A 60 21.10 6.98 19.04
N ILE A 61 20.45 5.84 18.79
CA ILE A 61 20.96 4.50 19.07
C ILE A 61 21.58 3.96 17.77
N GLU A 62 22.88 3.70 17.82
CA GLU A 62 23.63 3.13 16.68
C GLU A 62 23.84 1.64 16.91
N GLY A 63 23.19 0.81 16.09
CA GLY A 63 23.20 -0.63 16.14
C GLY A 63 21.81 -1.22 15.91
N TYR A 64 21.64 -2.52 16.12
CA TYR A 64 20.35 -3.17 15.93
C TYR A 64 19.67 -3.48 17.28
N ILE A 65 18.33 -3.45 17.25
CA ILE A 65 17.49 -3.80 18.39
C ILE A 65 16.63 -5.01 18.00
N SER A 66 16.62 -6.04 18.85
CA SER A 66 15.74 -7.20 18.73
C SER A 66 14.71 -7.20 19.87
N VAL A 67 13.48 -7.61 19.57
CA VAL A 67 12.49 -7.92 20.57
C VAL A 67 12.76 -9.33 21.11
N SER A 68 12.71 -9.53 22.43
CA SER A 68 12.85 -10.86 23.02
C SER A 68 11.63 -11.72 22.71
N GLU A 69 11.81 -13.03 22.58
CA GLU A 69 10.74 -14.01 22.41
C GLU A 69 9.72 -13.96 23.54
N ASP A 70 10.16 -13.69 24.76
CA ASP A 70 9.33 -13.61 25.97
C ASP A 70 8.72 -12.22 26.22
N SER A 71 8.97 -11.26 25.31
CA SER A 71 8.52 -9.88 25.52
C SER A 71 7.06 -9.68 25.20
N ARG A 72 6.30 -9.17 26.16
CA ARG A 72 4.91 -8.75 25.98
C ARG A 72 4.82 -7.39 25.30
N TYR A 73 5.80 -6.50 25.50
CA TYR A 73 5.86 -5.20 24.87
C TYR A 73 7.28 -4.63 24.79
N VAL A 74 7.53 -3.89 23.73
CA VAL A 74 8.68 -2.97 23.62
C VAL A 74 8.14 -1.64 23.14
N THR A 75 8.47 -0.57 23.83
CA THR A 75 8.10 0.79 23.42
C THR A 75 9.34 1.64 23.22
N LEU A 76 9.44 2.25 22.06
CA LEU A 76 10.50 3.18 21.69
C LEU A 76 9.89 4.54 21.40
N GLU A 77 10.37 5.59 22.07
CA GLU A 77 9.76 6.91 21.98
C GLU A 77 10.83 7.99 21.78
N ASN A 78 10.62 8.87 20.81
CA ASN A 78 11.45 10.03 20.51
C ASN A 78 12.94 9.68 20.33
N LEU A 79 13.22 8.69 19.48
CA LEU A 79 14.56 8.12 19.24
C LEU A 79 14.86 8.04 17.74
N CYS A 80 16.12 8.23 17.38
CA CYS A 80 16.67 7.76 16.13
C CYS A 80 17.33 6.40 16.33
N ILE A 81 16.96 5.41 15.53
CA ILE A 81 17.57 4.09 15.50
C ILE A 81 18.23 3.94 14.14
N ASN A 82 19.51 3.70 14.13
CA ASN A 82 20.32 3.64 12.94
C ASN A 82 21.20 2.39 12.97
N THR A 83 21.34 1.70 11.85
CA THR A 83 22.31 0.63 11.71
C THR A 83 23.22 0.89 10.53
N SER A 84 24.52 0.72 10.76
CA SER A 84 25.55 0.80 9.72
C SER A 84 25.97 -0.58 9.21
N THR A 85 25.38 -1.65 9.76
CA THR A 85 25.66 -3.04 9.38
C THR A 85 24.56 -3.62 8.50
N ASP A 86 24.79 -4.80 7.94
CA ASP A 86 23.80 -5.54 7.15
C ASP A 86 22.66 -6.16 7.99
N ASN A 87 22.48 -5.68 9.23
CA ASN A 87 21.39 -6.08 10.10
C ASN A 87 20.14 -5.17 9.91
N ASN A 88 18.99 -5.68 10.32
CA ASN A 88 17.80 -4.85 10.49
C ASN A 88 18.02 -3.85 11.63
N SER A 89 17.46 -2.64 11.53
CA SER A 89 17.50 -1.70 12.67
C SER A 89 16.63 -2.21 13.82
N LEU A 90 15.47 -2.78 13.47
CA LEU A 90 14.56 -3.44 14.41
C LEU A 90 14.22 -4.84 13.89
N PHE A 91 14.30 -5.83 14.77
CA PHE A 91 14.01 -7.22 14.45
C PHE A 91 13.06 -7.86 15.47
N VAL A 92 12.02 -8.51 14.97
CA VAL A 92 11.09 -9.32 15.76
C VAL A 92 11.22 -10.77 15.35
N PRO A 93 11.74 -11.66 16.20
CA PRO A 93 11.90 -13.08 15.90
C PRO A 93 10.58 -13.84 15.82
N VAL A 94 10.64 -15.09 15.32
CA VAL A 94 9.47 -15.94 15.02
C VAL A 94 8.64 -16.26 16.28
N GLU A 95 9.31 -16.44 17.39
CA GLU A 95 8.69 -16.87 18.66
C GLU A 95 8.04 -15.71 19.44
N SER A 96 8.25 -14.46 19.01
CA SER A 96 7.68 -13.29 19.70
C SER A 96 6.16 -13.23 19.58
N ASP A 97 5.50 -12.92 20.72
CA ASP A 97 4.05 -12.68 20.80
C ASP A 97 3.80 -11.46 21.72
N GLY A 98 3.55 -10.28 21.15
CA GLY A 98 3.37 -9.06 21.96
C GLY A 98 3.20 -7.80 21.13
N TYR A 99 3.78 -6.71 21.62
CA TYR A 99 3.64 -5.36 21.03
C TYR A 99 5.00 -4.71 20.79
N LEU A 100 5.20 -4.14 19.62
CA LEU A 100 6.29 -3.22 19.32
C LEU A 100 5.71 -1.86 18.97
N THR A 101 5.86 -0.88 19.85
CA THR A 101 5.32 0.46 19.65
C THR A 101 6.44 1.47 19.43
N LEU A 102 6.40 2.19 18.32
CA LEU A 102 7.29 3.31 18.00
C LEU A 102 6.48 4.61 17.99
N ARG A 103 6.89 5.59 18.82
CA ARG A 103 6.25 6.89 18.89
C ARG A 103 7.26 8.01 18.62
N ASN A 104 6.99 8.83 17.61
CA ASN A 104 7.90 9.89 17.20
C ASN A 104 9.34 9.38 17.05
N CYS A 105 9.50 8.28 16.31
CA CYS A 105 10.81 7.67 16.06
C CYS A 105 11.30 7.92 14.64
N PHE A 106 12.62 7.81 14.48
CA PHE A 106 13.27 7.84 13.18
C PHE A 106 14.09 6.56 13.00
N VAL A 107 13.61 5.61 12.22
CA VAL A 107 14.26 4.32 11.96
C VAL A 107 14.96 4.38 10.61
N LYS A 108 16.27 4.21 10.60
CA LYS A 108 17.08 4.20 9.39
C LYS A 108 17.60 2.79 9.10
N GLY A 109 17.26 2.26 7.93
CA GLY A 109 17.96 1.12 7.37
C GLY A 109 19.30 1.52 6.76
N ASN A 110 20.11 0.56 6.39
CA ASN A 110 21.43 0.79 5.79
C ASN A 110 21.40 1.01 4.27
N GLY A 111 20.22 0.99 3.65
CA GLY A 111 20.05 1.15 2.20
C GLY A 111 20.37 -0.11 1.37
N THR A 112 20.70 -1.22 2.03
CA THR A 112 20.92 -2.53 1.40
C THR A 112 19.64 -3.36 1.33
N ASP A 113 19.78 -4.64 1.06
CA ASP A 113 18.69 -5.62 0.89
C ASP A 113 17.96 -5.97 2.22
N THR A 114 18.39 -5.38 3.35
CA THR A 114 17.78 -5.65 4.66
C THR A 114 16.64 -4.67 4.98
N ALA A 115 15.60 -5.19 5.60
CA ALA A 115 14.51 -4.36 6.10
C ALA A 115 14.99 -3.46 7.26
N ALA A 116 14.50 -2.23 7.34
CA ALA A 116 14.72 -1.40 8.53
C ALA A 116 13.95 -1.98 9.72
N ILE A 117 12.73 -2.45 9.50
CA ILE A 117 11.91 -3.15 10.51
C ILE A 117 11.53 -4.51 9.92
N ALA A 118 11.99 -5.59 10.52
CA ALA A 118 11.75 -6.96 10.10
C ALA A 118 10.94 -7.73 11.15
N VAL A 119 9.81 -8.29 10.74
CA VAL A 119 8.86 -8.98 11.61
C VAL A 119 8.65 -10.40 11.14
N ASN A 120 8.93 -11.37 12.00
CA ASN A 120 8.70 -12.80 11.77
C ASN A 120 7.72 -13.42 12.77
N GLY A 121 7.44 -12.78 13.89
CA GLY A 121 6.64 -13.32 15.00
C GLY A 121 5.15 -13.00 14.90
N LYS A 122 4.44 -13.40 15.95
CA LYS A 122 3.04 -13.03 16.17
C LYS A 122 3.02 -11.74 17.01
N ILE A 123 2.82 -10.60 16.36
CA ILE A 123 3.01 -9.31 17.03
C ILE A 123 2.10 -8.22 16.49
N THR A 124 1.76 -7.27 17.36
CA THR A 124 1.23 -5.97 16.96
C THR A 124 2.36 -4.96 16.86
N VAL A 125 2.52 -4.35 15.69
CA VAL A 125 3.49 -3.27 15.43
C VAL A 125 2.73 -1.97 15.26
N GLU A 126 3.04 -0.98 16.07
CA GLU A 126 2.41 0.34 16.05
C GLU A 126 3.44 1.42 15.73
N LEU A 127 3.20 2.18 14.66
CA LEU A 127 4.02 3.29 14.23
C LEU A 127 3.21 4.59 14.33
N TYR A 128 3.51 5.44 15.30
CA TYR A 128 2.87 6.74 15.49
C TYR A 128 3.86 7.87 15.21
N SER A 129 3.56 8.75 14.28
CA SER A 129 4.43 9.87 13.88
C SER A 129 5.87 9.43 13.62
N THR A 130 6.04 8.23 13.08
CA THR A 130 7.33 7.55 12.91
C THR A 130 7.79 7.60 11.46
N LYS A 131 9.08 7.86 11.25
CA LYS A 131 9.70 7.83 9.92
C LYS A 131 10.61 6.62 9.79
N VAL A 132 10.40 5.84 8.74
CA VAL A 132 11.28 4.73 8.34
C VAL A 132 11.91 5.11 7.00
N ILE A 133 13.23 5.14 6.91
CA ILE A 133 13.94 5.52 5.69
C ILE A 133 15.08 4.55 5.36
N ASN A 134 15.47 4.50 4.10
CA ASN A 134 16.57 3.67 3.60
C ASN A 134 16.44 2.18 3.96
N GLY A 135 15.23 1.68 4.06
CA GLY A 135 14.91 0.28 4.30
C GLY A 135 13.40 0.07 4.42
N SER A 136 12.96 -1.14 4.17
CA SER A 136 11.55 -1.52 4.20
C SER A 136 11.03 -1.77 5.62
N VAL A 137 9.69 -1.78 5.73
CA VAL A 137 8.98 -2.49 6.79
C VAL A 137 8.51 -3.81 6.21
N SER A 138 8.95 -4.94 6.77
CA SER A 138 8.71 -6.27 6.21
C SER A 138 8.04 -7.20 7.22
N MET A 139 6.82 -7.65 6.89
CA MET A 139 6.09 -8.71 7.59
C MET A 139 6.35 -10.01 6.84
N TYR A 140 7.37 -10.77 7.27
CA TYR A 140 7.81 -11.97 6.59
C TYR A 140 6.80 -13.12 6.63
N ALA A 141 7.00 -14.15 5.84
CA ALA A 141 6.07 -15.26 5.62
C ALA A 141 5.63 -16.00 6.92
N ASN A 142 6.45 -16.00 7.95
CA ASN A 142 6.11 -16.59 9.25
C ASN A 142 5.33 -15.63 10.17
N ALA A 143 5.24 -14.35 9.82
CA ALA A 143 4.57 -13.38 10.68
C ALA A 143 3.05 -13.61 10.72
N SER A 144 2.51 -13.58 11.94
CA SER A 144 1.10 -13.36 12.20
C SER A 144 0.96 -11.99 12.86
N PHE A 145 0.57 -10.98 12.12
CA PHE A 145 0.80 -9.60 12.52
C PHE A 145 -0.47 -8.73 12.53
N ARG A 146 -0.39 -7.65 13.31
CA ARG A 146 -1.18 -6.46 13.16
C ARG A 146 -0.22 -5.27 13.03
N LEU A 147 -0.23 -4.59 11.88
CA LEU A 147 0.52 -3.35 11.67
C LEU A 147 -0.45 -2.17 11.72
N GLU A 148 -0.17 -1.20 12.57
CA GLU A 148 -0.88 0.08 12.61
C GLU A 148 0.09 1.23 12.35
N MET A 149 -0.12 1.95 11.25
CA MET A 149 0.62 3.15 10.90
C MET A 149 -0.30 4.36 11.01
N ASN A 150 0.06 5.32 11.84
CA ASN A 150 -0.67 6.56 12.02
C ASN A 150 0.29 7.75 11.90
N ASP A 151 -0.04 8.72 11.04
CA ASP A 151 0.74 9.95 10.81
C ASP A 151 2.23 9.66 10.51
N SER A 152 2.50 8.57 9.81
CA SER A 152 3.84 7.99 9.64
C SER A 152 4.31 8.00 8.19
N LEU A 153 5.61 7.82 8.01
CA LEU A 153 6.25 7.82 6.69
C LEU A 153 7.16 6.60 6.55
N ILE A 154 7.02 5.88 5.44
CA ILE A 154 8.05 4.98 4.93
C ILE A 154 8.62 5.61 3.67
N ASP A 155 9.92 5.90 3.64
CA ASP A 155 10.61 6.45 2.48
C ASP A 155 11.73 5.52 2.04
N TYR A 156 11.35 4.58 1.16
CA TYR A 156 12.27 3.61 0.60
C TYR A 156 11.92 3.33 -0.87
N LYS A 157 12.57 4.07 -1.76
CA LYS A 157 12.45 3.90 -3.21
C LYS A 157 13.54 2.97 -3.71
N SER A 158 13.13 1.80 -4.14
CA SER A 158 14.03 0.80 -4.70
C SER A 158 13.37 0.14 -5.91
N ASP A 159 14.15 -0.11 -6.95
CA ASP A 159 13.70 -0.87 -8.13
C ASP A 159 13.58 -2.37 -7.83
N LYS A 160 14.08 -2.82 -6.70
CA LYS A 160 14.24 -4.23 -6.34
C LYS A 160 13.36 -4.64 -5.16
N TYR A 161 13.11 -3.73 -4.22
CA TYR A 161 12.48 -4.02 -2.93
C TYR A 161 11.31 -3.08 -2.66
N CYS A 162 10.31 -3.59 -1.96
CA CYS A 162 9.15 -2.82 -1.56
C CYS A 162 9.43 -1.96 -0.32
N ALA A 163 8.73 -0.84 -0.20
CA ALA A 163 8.75 -0.02 1.00
C ALA A 163 7.99 -0.71 2.16
N LEU A 164 6.84 -1.31 1.85
CA LEU A 164 6.08 -2.17 2.77
C LEU A 164 5.88 -3.53 2.12
N ALA A 165 6.50 -4.56 2.66
CA ALA A 165 6.39 -5.94 2.23
C ALA A 165 5.52 -6.75 3.20
N ILE A 166 4.49 -7.41 2.68
CA ILE A 166 3.55 -8.22 3.45
C ILE A 166 3.53 -9.64 2.86
N GLU A 167 4.22 -10.56 3.49
CA GLU A 167 4.30 -11.98 3.09
C GLU A 167 3.49 -12.88 4.03
N GLY A 168 3.29 -12.46 5.28
CA GLY A 168 2.65 -13.22 6.34
C GLY A 168 1.13 -13.13 6.35
N GLN A 169 0.54 -13.47 7.50
CA GLN A 169 -0.89 -13.39 7.73
C GLN A 169 -1.21 -12.28 8.73
N GLY A 170 -2.25 -11.49 8.45
CA GLY A 170 -2.64 -10.45 9.40
C GLY A 170 -3.32 -9.24 8.79
N THR A 171 -3.29 -8.15 9.53
CA THR A 171 -3.95 -6.90 9.16
C THR A 171 -2.93 -5.76 9.16
N ALA A 172 -2.93 -4.95 8.11
CA ALA A 172 -2.20 -3.68 8.06
C ALA A 172 -3.19 -2.52 7.94
N ILE A 173 -3.12 -1.58 8.85
CA ILE A 173 -3.96 -0.37 8.89
C ILE A 173 -3.06 0.85 8.74
N ILE A 174 -3.28 1.62 7.68
CA ILE A 174 -2.45 2.76 7.28
C ILE A 174 -3.34 3.99 7.27
N ASN A 175 -3.17 4.86 8.25
CA ASN A 175 -3.95 6.07 8.42
C ASN A 175 -3.09 7.32 8.34
N ASN A 176 -3.51 8.33 7.58
CA ASN A 176 -2.86 9.63 7.45
C ASN A 176 -1.35 9.50 7.17
N SER A 177 -0.94 8.48 6.44
CA SER A 177 0.46 8.09 6.29
C SER A 177 0.91 8.13 4.84
N ASN A 178 2.23 8.23 4.65
CA ASN A 178 2.83 8.27 3.32
C ASN A 178 3.79 7.10 3.12
N ILE A 179 3.69 6.45 1.97
CA ILE A 179 4.61 5.39 1.57
C ILE A 179 5.24 5.77 0.24
N HIS A 180 6.49 6.23 0.30
CA HIS A 180 7.31 6.51 -0.87
C HIS A 180 7.99 5.20 -1.29
N GLY A 181 7.47 4.58 -2.31
CA GLY A 181 7.80 3.25 -2.79
C GLY A 181 6.55 2.38 -2.91
N SER A 182 6.71 1.08 -2.96
CA SER A 182 5.60 0.16 -3.17
C SER A 182 5.13 -0.52 -1.89
N ILE A 183 3.81 -0.77 -1.84
CA ILE A 183 3.18 -1.71 -0.91
C ILE A 183 2.97 -3.01 -1.69
N ASN A 184 3.57 -4.11 -1.24
CA ASN A 184 3.44 -5.39 -1.93
C ASN A 184 2.92 -6.48 -0.99
N THR A 185 2.00 -7.28 -1.52
CA THR A 185 1.71 -8.61 -0.98
C THR A 185 2.18 -9.68 -1.97
N PHE A 186 2.25 -10.92 -1.56
CA PHE A 186 2.84 -12.01 -2.34
C PHE A 186 1.86 -13.19 -2.49
N ALA A 187 2.14 -14.13 -3.36
CA ALA A 187 1.22 -15.21 -3.74
C ALA A 187 0.71 -16.09 -2.57
N LYS A 188 1.41 -16.14 -1.45
CA LYS A 188 1.00 -16.89 -0.24
C LYS A 188 0.44 -16.01 0.87
N THR A 189 0.38 -14.71 0.67
CA THR A 189 -0.16 -13.76 1.64
C THR A 189 -1.65 -14.03 1.88
N ASN A 190 -2.04 -13.93 3.14
CA ASN A 190 -3.43 -13.87 3.57
C ASN A 190 -3.58 -12.69 4.52
N ALA A 191 -3.91 -11.52 3.98
CA ALA A 191 -3.89 -10.28 4.73
C ALA A 191 -5.05 -9.36 4.40
N GLU A 192 -5.42 -8.54 5.39
CA GLU A 192 -6.30 -7.40 5.24
C GLU A 192 -5.46 -6.11 5.25
N LEU A 193 -5.75 -5.21 4.30
CA LEU A 193 -5.04 -3.95 4.12
C LEU A 193 -6.05 -2.80 4.09
N ASP A 194 -6.06 -1.98 5.12
CA ASP A 194 -6.86 -0.78 5.23
C ASP A 194 -6.00 0.47 5.01
N ILE A 195 -6.29 1.24 3.95
CA ILE A 195 -5.55 2.46 3.59
C ILE A 195 -6.50 3.65 3.64
N ASN A 196 -6.32 4.52 4.63
CA ASN A 196 -7.22 5.63 4.89
C ASN A 196 -6.49 6.98 4.90
N ASN A 197 -6.96 7.95 4.13
CA ASN A 197 -6.41 9.31 4.06
C ASN A 197 -4.89 9.30 3.82
N SER A 198 -4.40 8.38 3.00
CA SER A 198 -2.98 8.07 2.88
C SER A 198 -2.50 8.13 1.42
N GLU A 199 -1.19 8.18 1.24
CA GLU A 199 -0.60 8.17 -0.09
C GLU A 199 0.42 7.04 -0.23
N ALA A 200 0.44 6.38 -1.40
CA ALA A 200 1.48 5.43 -1.80
C ALA A 200 1.98 5.73 -3.20
N ASP A 201 3.21 5.35 -3.54
CA ASP A 201 3.65 5.44 -4.93
C ASP A 201 3.03 4.32 -5.75
N TYR A 202 3.11 3.06 -5.26
CA TYR A 202 2.57 1.87 -5.91
C TYR A 202 1.88 0.95 -4.92
N ILE A 203 0.89 0.19 -5.38
CA ILE A 203 0.24 -0.89 -4.63
C ILE A 203 0.16 -2.11 -5.53
N LEU A 204 0.80 -3.22 -5.13
CA LEU A 204 0.91 -4.46 -5.89
C LEU A 204 0.44 -5.62 -5.00
N LEU A 205 -0.79 -6.10 -5.21
CA LEU A 205 -1.41 -7.09 -4.35
C LEU A 205 -1.58 -8.43 -5.05
N HIS A 206 -1.16 -9.47 -4.34
CA HIS A 206 -1.26 -10.86 -4.72
C HIS A 206 -1.82 -11.72 -3.59
N GLY A 207 -2.08 -12.98 -3.87
CA GLY A 207 -2.55 -13.96 -2.88
C GLY A 207 -4.01 -13.75 -2.49
N GLN A 208 -4.32 -14.01 -1.23
CA GLN A 208 -5.64 -13.79 -0.65
C GLN A 208 -5.64 -12.48 0.14
N THR A 209 -5.58 -11.37 -0.59
CA THR A 209 -5.52 -10.05 0.03
C THR A 209 -6.84 -9.31 -0.09
N TRP A 210 -7.30 -8.77 1.02
CA TRP A 210 -8.47 -7.90 1.10
C TRP A 210 -7.99 -6.47 1.30
N MET A 211 -8.37 -5.57 0.41
CA MET A 211 -8.00 -4.16 0.53
C MET A 211 -9.24 -3.27 0.64
N ASN A 212 -9.28 -2.45 1.67
CA ASN A 212 -10.15 -1.28 1.74
C ASN A 212 -9.31 -0.01 1.57
N MET A 213 -9.64 0.82 0.61
CA MET A 213 -8.94 2.08 0.37
C MET A 213 -9.94 3.22 0.36
N LEU A 214 -9.72 4.19 1.26
CA LEU A 214 -10.62 5.33 1.45
C LEU A 214 -9.86 6.65 1.43
N ASN A 215 -10.37 7.64 0.66
CA ASN A 215 -9.84 9.01 0.59
C ASN A 215 -8.32 9.06 0.35
N SER A 216 -7.79 8.17 -0.46
CA SER A 216 -6.35 7.97 -0.59
C SER A 216 -5.87 8.16 -2.04
N THR A 217 -4.56 8.32 -2.21
CA THR A 217 -4.00 8.57 -3.54
C THR A 217 -2.85 7.60 -3.84
N VAL A 218 -2.88 6.99 -5.04
CA VAL A 218 -1.71 6.30 -5.59
C VAL A 218 -1.05 7.21 -6.62
N ARG A 219 0.22 7.57 -6.36
CA ARG A 219 0.85 8.74 -7.00
C ARG A 219 1.60 8.44 -8.29
N ALA A 220 2.13 7.24 -8.45
CA ALA A 220 2.88 6.90 -9.65
C ALA A 220 2.07 7.15 -10.92
N LYS A 221 2.71 7.66 -11.94
CA LYS A 221 2.10 7.96 -13.24
C LYS A 221 2.38 6.88 -14.28
N ASP A 222 3.04 5.82 -13.87
CA ASP A 222 3.40 4.71 -14.72
C ASP A 222 2.17 3.92 -15.16
N ASP A 223 2.36 3.02 -16.10
CA ASP A 223 1.29 2.20 -16.65
C ASP A 223 0.54 1.37 -15.60
N SER A 224 1.22 0.97 -14.52
CA SER A 224 0.61 0.23 -13.42
C SER A 224 0.99 0.84 -12.06
N CYS A 225 0.12 1.67 -11.50
CA CYS A 225 0.28 2.18 -10.14
C CYS A 225 -0.47 1.33 -9.10
N LEU A 226 -1.56 0.69 -9.50
CA LEU A 226 -2.28 -0.34 -8.74
C LEU A 226 -2.34 -1.62 -9.56
N TYR A 227 -1.87 -2.72 -9.01
CA TYR A 227 -1.99 -4.05 -9.58
C TYR A 227 -2.62 -5.02 -8.58
N LEU A 228 -3.74 -5.63 -8.96
CA LEU A 228 -4.48 -6.58 -8.16
C LEU A 228 -4.55 -7.91 -8.93
N SER A 229 -4.09 -9.00 -8.33
CA SER A 229 -4.07 -10.31 -8.98
C SER A 229 -4.37 -11.45 -8.01
N ASP A 230 -4.52 -12.65 -8.52
CA ASP A 230 -4.89 -13.87 -7.81
C ASP A 230 -6.34 -13.85 -7.28
N ASP A 231 -6.56 -14.10 -6.01
CA ASP A 231 -7.87 -14.09 -5.36
C ASP A 231 -8.08 -12.81 -4.51
N CYS A 232 -7.52 -11.68 -4.95
CA CYS A 232 -7.67 -10.42 -4.24
C CYS A 232 -9.11 -9.92 -4.26
N TRP A 233 -9.51 -9.27 -3.19
CA TRP A 233 -10.76 -8.54 -3.11
C TRP A 233 -10.47 -7.11 -2.69
N SER A 234 -11.10 -6.12 -3.35
CA SER A 234 -10.86 -4.72 -3.01
C SER A 234 -12.12 -3.87 -3.03
N ASN A 235 -12.18 -2.94 -2.09
CA ASN A 235 -13.19 -1.89 -2.01
C ASN A 235 -12.49 -0.53 -1.96
N ILE A 236 -12.67 0.27 -2.99
CA ILE A 236 -11.93 1.52 -3.21
C ILE A 236 -12.92 2.67 -3.31
N MET A 237 -12.83 3.62 -2.39
CA MET A 237 -13.76 4.74 -2.33
C MET A 237 -13.05 6.08 -2.23
N ASN A 238 -13.59 7.10 -2.91
CA ASN A 238 -13.15 8.50 -2.86
C ASN A 238 -11.64 8.66 -3.11
N SER A 239 -11.07 7.84 -3.98
CA SER A 239 -9.63 7.73 -4.14
C SER A 239 -9.16 8.10 -5.54
N LYS A 240 -7.87 8.40 -5.67
CA LYS A 240 -7.28 8.86 -6.93
C LYS A 240 -6.08 8.02 -7.33
N PHE A 241 -6.05 7.63 -8.61
CA PHE A 241 -4.94 6.89 -9.23
C PHE A 241 -4.37 7.72 -10.37
N ASN A 242 -3.12 8.17 -10.22
CA ASN A 242 -2.48 9.00 -11.24
C ASN A 242 -1.91 8.18 -12.42
N GLY A 243 -1.76 6.87 -12.25
CA GLY A 243 -1.34 5.91 -13.26
C GLY A 243 -2.41 4.86 -13.57
N GLY A 244 -1.98 3.72 -14.11
CA GLY A 244 -2.85 2.62 -14.49
C GLY A 244 -3.30 1.76 -13.31
N VAL A 245 -4.56 1.33 -13.34
CA VAL A 245 -5.14 0.33 -12.45
C VAL A 245 -5.30 -0.97 -13.24
N TYR A 246 -4.63 -2.02 -12.81
CA TYR A 246 -4.67 -3.35 -13.42
C TYR A 246 -5.36 -4.33 -12.47
N ILE A 247 -6.38 -5.01 -12.96
CA ILE A 247 -7.19 -5.98 -12.21
C ILE A 247 -7.19 -7.28 -12.99
N ASP A 248 -6.60 -8.32 -12.41
CA ASP A 248 -6.26 -9.56 -13.10
C ASP A 248 -6.80 -10.80 -12.39
N LYS A 249 -6.86 -11.92 -13.10
CA LYS A 249 -7.29 -13.25 -12.64
C LYS A 249 -8.70 -13.25 -12.03
N LYS A 250 -8.88 -13.80 -10.82
CA LYS A 250 -10.19 -13.92 -10.16
C LYS A 250 -10.51 -12.75 -9.21
N THR A 251 -9.78 -11.67 -9.34
CA THR A 251 -9.94 -10.50 -8.48
C THR A 251 -11.35 -9.91 -8.56
N ARG A 252 -11.85 -9.45 -7.43
CA ARG A 252 -13.13 -8.73 -7.33
C ARG A 252 -12.90 -7.33 -6.76
N THR A 253 -13.32 -6.32 -7.50
CA THR A 253 -13.05 -4.92 -7.14
C THR A 253 -14.33 -4.10 -7.20
N ILE A 254 -14.58 -3.35 -6.12
CA ILE A 254 -15.61 -2.31 -6.07
C ILE A 254 -14.91 -0.96 -6.09
N ILE A 255 -15.32 -0.06 -7.00
CA ILE A 255 -14.74 1.27 -7.18
C ILE A 255 -15.86 2.31 -7.13
N GLN A 256 -15.77 3.24 -6.19
CA GLN A 256 -16.80 4.26 -6.00
C GLN A 256 -16.21 5.65 -5.80
N ASN A 257 -16.74 6.64 -6.50
CA ASN A 257 -16.32 8.05 -6.43
C ASN A 257 -14.80 8.24 -6.67
N CYS A 258 -14.23 7.49 -7.62
CA CYS A 258 -12.80 7.50 -7.88
C CYS A 258 -12.44 8.17 -9.19
N THR A 259 -11.21 8.68 -9.26
CA THR A 259 -10.61 9.14 -10.52
C THR A 259 -9.42 8.22 -10.84
N ILE A 260 -9.46 7.63 -12.02
CA ILE A 260 -8.46 6.68 -12.52
C ILE A 260 -7.91 7.21 -13.83
N ASN A 261 -6.60 7.20 -14.02
CA ASN A 261 -6.05 7.60 -15.31
C ASN A 261 -6.31 6.53 -16.38
N ARG A 262 -5.86 5.31 -16.16
CA ARG A 262 -6.03 4.17 -17.06
C ARG A 262 -6.55 2.97 -16.29
N MET A 263 -7.36 2.13 -16.94
CA MET A 263 -7.90 0.93 -16.34
C MET A 263 -7.76 -0.27 -17.28
N VAL A 264 -7.25 -1.37 -16.77
CA VAL A 264 -7.13 -2.65 -17.50
C VAL A 264 -7.70 -3.75 -16.62
N VAL A 265 -8.64 -4.51 -17.17
CA VAL A 265 -9.31 -5.62 -16.49
C VAL A 265 -9.21 -6.85 -17.37
N ILE A 266 -8.55 -7.90 -16.90
CA ILE A 266 -8.24 -9.07 -17.71
C ILE A 266 -8.60 -10.39 -17.01
N ASN A 267 -8.61 -11.46 -17.77
CA ASN A 267 -8.96 -12.81 -17.32
C ASN A 267 -10.38 -12.88 -16.73
N GLU A 268 -10.57 -13.52 -15.60
CA GLU A 268 -11.87 -13.70 -14.92
C GLU A 268 -12.21 -12.57 -13.94
N ALA A 269 -11.50 -11.44 -14.01
CA ALA A 269 -11.66 -10.34 -13.06
C ALA A 269 -13.05 -9.70 -13.14
N LYS A 270 -13.57 -9.29 -11.97
CA LYS A 270 -14.89 -8.68 -11.83
C LYS A 270 -14.80 -7.32 -11.19
N VAL A 271 -15.36 -6.33 -11.87
CA VAL A 271 -15.36 -4.95 -11.40
C VAL A 271 -16.78 -4.42 -11.30
N THR A 272 -17.07 -3.74 -10.19
CA THR A 272 -18.27 -2.92 -10.05
C THR A 272 -17.84 -1.47 -9.84
N MET A 273 -18.26 -0.57 -10.72
CA MET A 273 -17.91 0.84 -10.65
C MET A 273 -19.14 1.71 -10.47
N SER A 274 -19.03 2.75 -9.67
CA SER A 274 -20.07 3.78 -9.58
C SER A 274 -19.51 5.17 -9.36
N ASN A 275 -20.16 6.17 -9.94
CA ASN A 275 -19.85 7.60 -9.79
C ASN A 275 -18.36 7.92 -9.99
N SER A 276 -17.71 7.23 -10.91
CA SER A 276 -16.24 7.26 -11.08
C SER A 276 -15.87 7.70 -12.49
N MET A 277 -14.61 8.07 -12.69
CA MET A 277 -14.10 8.54 -13.97
C MET A 277 -12.79 7.87 -14.33
N VAL A 278 -12.70 7.36 -15.56
CA VAL A 278 -11.44 6.94 -16.18
C VAL A 278 -11.06 7.97 -17.25
N THR A 279 -9.86 8.57 -17.14
CA THR A 279 -9.53 9.82 -17.85
C THR A 279 -8.70 9.65 -19.11
N ALA A 280 -8.25 8.43 -19.44
CA ALA A 280 -7.41 8.22 -20.62
C ALA A 280 -7.82 7.00 -21.45
N HIS A 281 -7.82 5.80 -20.87
CA HIS A 281 -8.05 4.56 -21.57
C HIS A 281 -8.61 3.49 -20.64
N SER A 282 -9.53 2.67 -21.14
CA SER A 282 -10.06 1.50 -20.45
C SER A 282 -10.02 0.29 -21.38
N ASP A 283 -9.53 -0.84 -20.87
CA ASP A 283 -9.41 -2.08 -21.61
C ASP A 283 -9.94 -3.26 -20.80
N PHE A 284 -10.86 -4.02 -21.37
CA PHE A 284 -11.46 -5.20 -20.78
C PHE A 284 -11.23 -6.40 -21.71
N GLN A 285 -10.55 -7.40 -21.22
CA GLN A 285 -10.09 -8.54 -22.04
C GLN A 285 -10.53 -9.89 -21.45
N ASP A 286 -10.45 -10.92 -22.26
CA ASP A 286 -10.72 -12.32 -21.93
C ASP A 286 -12.15 -12.54 -21.38
N GLU A 287 -12.30 -12.95 -20.13
CA GLU A 287 -13.59 -13.19 -19.47
C GLU A 287 -13.93 -12.08 -18.44
N ALA A 288 -13.25 -10.94 -18.53
CA ALA A 288 -13.45 -9.83 -17.62
C ALA A 288 -14.90 -9.31 -17.64
N THR A 289 -15.42 -8.99 -16.48
CA THR A 289 -16.76 -8.41 -16.35
C THR A 289 -16.73 -7.09 -15.60
N CYS A 290 -17.48 -6.10 -16.12
CA CYS A 290 -17.64 -4.81 -15.47
C CYS A 290 -19.12 -4.42 -15.41
N GLU A 291 -19.60 -4.04 -14.22
CA GLU A 291 -20.86 -3.36 -14.03
C GLU A 291 -20.59 -1.90 -13.65
N ALA A 292 -21.03 -0.96 -14.48
CA ALA A 292 -20.72 0.45 -14.35
C ALA A 292 -21.99 1.29 -14.26
N THR A 293 -22.12 2.12 -13.21
CA THR A 293 -23.25 3.03 -13.03
C THR A 293 -22.77 4.46 -12.85
N ARG A 294 -23.21 5.38 -13.71
CA ARG A 294 -22.77 6.79 -13.69
C ARG A 294 -21.25 6.91 -13.74
N VAL A 295 -20.62 6.18 -14.66
CA VAL A 295 -19.17 6.19 -14.87
C VAL A 295 -18.85 6.94 -16.15
N SER A 296 -17.83 7.79 -16.09
CA SER A 296 -17.30 8.49 -17.25
C SER A 296 -16.06 7.75 -17.78
N PHE A 297 -16.09 7.38 -19.06
CA PHE A 297 -14.92 6.90 -19.80
C PHE A 297 -14.50 7.98 -20.79
N MET A 298 -13.29 8.50 -20.59
CA MET A 298 -12.75 9.58 -21.40
C MET A 298 -11.59 9.08 -22.26
N GLY A 299 -11.53 9.56 -23.48
CA GLY A 299 -10.42 9.32 -24.37
C GLY A 299 -9.26 10.30 -24.17
N ASN A 300 -8.10 9.89 -24.68
CA ASN A 300 -6.94 10.73 -24.82
C ASN A 300 -6.32 10.44 -26.18
N MET A 301 -5.96 11.46 -26.95
CA MET A 301 -5.38 11.32 -28.31
C MET A 301 -4.08 10.48 -28.38
N ASN A 302 -3.50 10.17 -27.24
CA ASN A 302 -2.34 9.26 -27.17
C ASN A 302 -2.72 7.79 -27.30
N TYR A 303 -4.00 7.45 -27.26
CA TYR A 303 -4.52 6.09 -27.37
C TYR A 303 -5.44 5.97 -28.59
N GLU A 304 -5.33 4.87 -29.30
CA GLU A 304 -6.22 4.56 -30.43
C GLU A 304 -7.68 4.39 -29.95
N TYR A 305 -7.85 3.74 -28.81
CA TYR A 305 -9.16 3.51 -28.20
C TYR A 305 -9.26 4.13 -26.82
N PHE A 306 -10.40 4.77 -26.51
CA PHE A 306 -10.69 5.21 -25.14
C PHE A 306 -11.33 4.09 -24.31
N LEU A 307 -12.02 3.17 -24.98
CA LEU A 307 -12.63 2.00 -24.37
C LEU A 307 -12.49 0.83 -25.35
N ALA A 308 -11.83 -0.24 -24.93
CA ALA A 308 -11.66 -1.45 -25.70
C ALA A 308 -12.22 -2.67 -24.95
N LEU A 309 -12.90 -3.55 -25.67
CA LEU A 309 -13.36 -4.84 -25.16
C LEU A 309 -12.94 -5.93 -26.15
N SER A 310 -12.32 -7.02 -25.65
CA SER A 310 -11.90 -8.16 -26.46
C SER A 310 -12.11 -9.50 -25.73
N GLY A 311 -11.94 -10.61 -26.46
CA GLY A 311 -12.21 -11.96 -25.94
C GLY A 311 -13.72 -12.16 -25.67
N ASN A 312 -14.06 -12.57 -24.47
CA ASN A 312 -15.44 -12.73 -23.98
C ASN A 312 -15.82 -11.64 -22.96
N ALA A 313 -15.06 -10.54 -22.90
CA ALA A 313 -15.30 -9.48 -21.92
C ALA A 313 -16.72 -8.89 -22.02
N HIS A 314 -17.26 -8.53 -20.87
CA HIS A 314 -18.61 -8.00 -20.80
C HIS A 314 -18.68 -6.74 -19.94
N LEU A 315 -19.03 -5.61 -20.57
CA LEU A 315 -19.34 -4.35 -19.87
C LEU A 315 -20.86 -4.09 -19.90
N ARG A 316 -21.47 -4.01 -18.73
CA ARG A 316 -22.83 -3.53 -18.52
C ARG A 316 -22.79 -2.13 -17.94
N GLY A 317 -23.39 -1.18 -18.62
CA GLY A 317 -23.39 0.21 -18.20
C GLY A 317 -24.79 0.77 -17.96
N HIS A 318 -24.92 1.58 -16.92
CA HIS A 318 -26.11 2.39 -16.66
C HIS A 318 -25.71 3.85 -16.47
N ASP A 319 -26.28 4.76 -17.28
CA ASP A 319 -25.98 6.19 -17.26
C ASP A 319 -24.49 6.48 -17.47
N LEU A 320 -23.89 5.85 -18.48
CA LEU A 320 -22.47 6.10 -18.81
C LEU A 320 -22.31 7.44 -19.53
N LEU A 321 -21.17 8.10 -19.28
CA LEU A 321 -20.69 9.24 -20.02
C LEU A 321 -19.49 8.78 -20.86
N LEU A 322 -19.62 8.83 -22.18
CA LEU A 322 -18.59 8.41 -23.11
C LEU A 322 -18.03 9.64 -23.84
N HIS A 323 -16.78 9.99 -23.57
CA HIS A 323 -16.09 11.15 -24.16
C HIS A 323 -14.88 10.68 -24.99
N PRO A 324 -15.04 10.44 -26.29
CA PRO A 324 -13.98 9.89 -27.15
C PRO A 324 -12.74 10.76 -27.21
N ASN A 325 -12.85 12.08 -27.25
CA ASN A 325 -11.73 13.02 -27.40
C ASN A 325 -10.75 12.65 -28.53
N GLY A 326 -11.29 12.16 -29.64
CA GLY A 326 -10.51 11.75 -30.82
C GLY A 326 -10.07 10.28 -30.85
N ALA A 327 -10.31 9.50 -29.80
CA ALA A 327 -10.11 8.06 -29.77
C ALA A 327 -11.40 7.29 -30.14
N ASP A 328 -11.28 6.06 -30.57
CA ASP A 328 -12.42 5.22 -30.95
C ASP A 328 -12.85 4.30 -29.77
N LEU A 329 -14.02 3.69 -29.91
CA LEU A 329 -14.47 2.54 -29.11
C LEU A 329 -14.20 1.27 -29.90
N ALA A 330 -13.53 0.28 -29.31
CA ALA A 330 -13.30 -1.01 -29.95
C ALA A 330 -14.06 -2.13 -29.24
N ILE A 331 -14.71 -3.02 -30.02
CA ILE A 331 -15.34 -4.24 -29.53
C ILE A 331 -14.99 -5.37 -30.47
N GLN A 332 -14.15 -6.26 -29.99
CA GLN A 332 -13.55 -7.34 -30.77
C GLN A 332 -14.02 -8.70 -30.24
N ASP A 333 -13.86 -9.74 -31.04
CA ASP A 333 -14.17 -11.13 -30.73
C ASP A 333 -15.64 -11.34 -30.30
N GLU A 334 -15.87 -12.00 -29.18
CA GLU A 334 -17.19 -12.25 -28.61
C GLU A 334 -17.54 -11.26 -27.46
N ALA A 335 -16.75 -10.20 -27.30
CA ALA A 335 -16.98 -9.20 -26.25
C ALA A 335 -18.33 -8.49 -26.41
N LYS A 336 -18.92 -8.07 -25.29
CA LYS A 336 -20.25 -7.48 -25.23
C LYS A 336 -20.26 -6.15 -24.52
N LEU A 337 -20.89 -5.16 -25.13
CA LEU A 337 -21.20 -3.88 -24.52
C LEU A 337 -22.71 -3.67 -24.49
N HIS A 338 -23.29 -3.61 -23.29
CA HIS A 338 -24.69 -3.27 -23.07
C HIS A 338 -24.77 -2.02 -22.19
N THR A 339 -25.21 -0.89 -22.76
CA THR A 339 -25.26 0.36 -21.98
C THR A 339 -26.36 1.30 -22.46
N ASN A 340 -26.84 2.15 -21.55
CA ASN A 340 -27.43 3.43 -21.90
C ASN A 340 -26.41 4.54 -21.57
N VAL A 341 -26.38 5.54 -22.45
CA VAL A 341 -25.40 6.63 -22.40
C VAL A 341 -26.16 7.95 -22.20
N ILE A 342 -25.64 8.79 -21.34
CA ILE A 342 -26.01 10.18 -21.23
C ILE A 342 -25.05 10.96 -22.13
N ALA A 343 -25.49 11.45 -23.26
CA ALA A 343 -24.65 12.18 -24.21
C ALA A 343 -25.28 13.54 -24.55
N ASP A 344 -24.46 14.49 -24.91
CA ASP A 344 -24.94 15.73 -25.57
C ASP A 344 -25.49 15.37 -26.94
N LYS A 345 -26.54 16.08 -27.36
CA LYS A 345 -27.34 15.78 -28.58
C LYS A 345 -26.54 15.71 -29.88
N ASP A 346 -25.35 16.27 -29.91
CA ASP A 346 -24.48 16.36 -31.09
C ASP A 346 -23.27 15.40 -31.07
N GLU A 347 -23.07 14.66 -29.99
CA GLU A 347 -21.99 13.68 -29.91
C GLU A 347 -22.29 12.42 -30.72
N LYS A 348 -21.34 12.04 -31.57
CA LYS A 348 -21.38 10.81 -32.38
C LYS A 348 -20.27 9.89 -31.96
N LEU A 349 -20.60 8.65 -31.67
CA LEU A 349 -19.67 7.64 -31.29
C LEU A 349 -19.25 6.80 -32.51
N SER A 350 -17.96 6.65 -32.71
CA SER A 350 -17.39 5.72 -33.67
C SER A 350 -17.01 4.40 -32.98
N VAL A 351 -17.54 3.30 -33.48
CA VAL A 351 -17.39 1.98 -32.91
C VAL A 351 -16.72 1.05 -33.93
N GLU A 352 -15.50 0.60 -33.64
CA GLU A 352 -14.86 -0.48 -34.38
C GLU A 352 -15.37 -1.82 -33.86
N CYS A 353 -16.06 -2.60 -34.66
CA CYS A 353 -16.58 -3.90 -34.25
C CYS A 353 -16.47 -4.96 -35.38
N ASN A 354 -16.03 -6.15 -35.01
CA ASN A 354 -15.95 -7.30 -35.92
C ASN A 354 -17.30 -8.01 -36.08
N LYS A 355 -18.16 -7.97 -35.04
CA LYS A 355 -19.48 -8.61 -35.03
C LYS A 355 -20.53 -7.66 -34.40
N ARG A 356 -21.52 -7.23 -35.20
CA ARG A 356 -22.60 -6.33 -34.76
C ARG A 356 -23.49 -6.78 -33.61
N PRO A 357 -23.77 -8.08 -33.37
CA PRO A 357 -24.80 -8.46 -32.40
C PRO A 357 -24.41 -8.22 -30.93
N ASN A 358 -23.17 -7.86 -30.65
CA ASN A 358 -22.68 -7.74 -29.29
C ASN A 358 -22.68 -6.28 -28.77
N VAL A 359 -23.13 -5.32 -29.57
CA VAL A 359 -23.12 -3.90 -29.21
C VAL A 359 -24.56 -3.39 -29.08
N TYR A 360 -24.92 -3.02 -27.85
CA TYR A 360 -26.21 -2.44 -27.54
C TYR A 360 -26.00 -1.15 -26.74
N ILE A 361 -26.08 -0.02 -27.46
CA ILE A 361 -25.88 1.31 -26.92
C ILE A 361 -27.12 2.13 -27.15
N LEU A 362 -27.77 2.61 -26.09
CA LEU A 362 -28.91 3.51 -26.14
C LEU A 362 -28.48 4.93 -25.74
N GLY A 363 -29.16 5.94 -26.26
CA GLY A 363 -28.99 7.34 -25.86
C GLY A 363 -27.97 8.14 -26.66
N ILE A 364 -27.19 7.50 -27.55
CA ILE A 364 -26.26 8.19 -28.47
C ILE A 364 -26.35 7.64 -29.89
N GLN A 365 -26.07 8.47 -30.89
CA GLN A 365 -25.89 8.02 -32.27
C GLN A 365 -24.49 7.42 -32.44
N TRP A 366 -24.41 6.22 -33.00
CA TRP A 366 -23.13 5.58 -33.27
C TRP A 366 -23.07 4.99 -34.68
N THR A 367 -21.84 4.92 -35.19
CA THR A 367 -21.55 4.34 -36.51
C THR A 367 -20.53 3.25 -36.38
N ALA A 368 -20.79 2.09 -37.01
CA ALA A 368 -19.82 1.02 -37.07
C ALA A 368 -18.73 1.33 -38.11
N LYS A 369 -17.46 1.25 -37.70
CA LYS A 369 -16.33 1.15 -38.62
C LYS A 369 -15.99 -0.33 -38.83
N LYS A 370 -15.63 -0.72 -40.05
CA LYS A 370 -15.02 -2.01 -40.33
C LYS A 370 -13.51 -1.80 -40.28
N LYS A 371 -12.82 -2.69 -39.64
CA LYS A 371 -11.35 -2.80 -39.69
C LYS A 371 -10.92 -3.29 -41.04
#